data_e14c40c90e557a7064eb3aeee62c0973
#
_entry.id   e14c40c90e557a7064eb3aeee62c0973
#
_cell.length_a   1.000
_cell.length_b   1.000
_cell.length_c   1.000
_cell.angle_alpha   90.00
_cell.angle_beta   90.00
_cell.angle_gamma   90.00
#
_symmetry.space_group_name_H-M   'P 1'
#
loop_
_entity.id
_entity.type
_entity.pdbx_description
1 polymer ?
#
loop_
_entity_poly.entity_id
_entity_poly.type
_entity_poly.pdbx_seq_one_letter_code
_entity_poly.pdbx_strand_id
1 'polypeptide(L)'
;CWTSASRKAVLPVFEQYNGMLYYPTFYEGLEQSKNVIYTGQEATQQIIAGLDWVAKEKGAKSFYLIGSDYIWPRTSNKIARKHIERVLKGKVVGEEYYPLGHTNFGSLINKIKLKKPDVIYSIVVGGSNVSWYKQLKAAGITSDKWTLLTISVTEDELLGIGGENAAGFYAAMKYFQSLDNPNNKAFVAAFKDMWGEDSVIGDVTQAAYLGPWLWKLAVEKAGSFDIDKIATASNGIEFDGAPEGYVRIHDSNHHLWSKTRIGRILGNGQFEVIYESDLIEPNPFPEGYQ
;
A
#
# COMPACT_ATOMS: atom_id res chain seq x y z
N CYS A 1 8.37 -10.20 8.72
CA CYS A 1 8.97 -9.64 7.52
C CYS A 1 8.17 -8.40 7.08
N TRP A 2 8.75 -7.21 7.17
CA TRP A 2 8.02 -5.94 6.93
C TRP A 2 8.38 -5.29 5.59
N THR A 3 9.65 -5.30 5.20
CA THR A 3 10.11 -4.60 3.99
C THR A 3 10.35 -5.56 2.83
N SER A 4 10.33 -5.04 1.58
CA SER A 4 10.74 -5.81 0.40
C SER A 4 12.17 -6.35 0.52
N ALA A 5 13.08 -5.60 1.15
CA ALA A 5 14.43 -6.08 1.40
C ALA A 5 14.45 -7.31 2.33
N SER A 6 13.72 -7.27 3.45
CA SER A 6 13.63 -8.42 4.37
C SER A 6 12.88 -9.60 3.75
N ARG A 7 11.81 -9.36 2.95
CA ARG A 7 11.11 -10.42 2.22
C ARG A 7 12.06 -11.16 1.28
N LYS A 8 12.80 -10.43 0.45
CA LYS A 8 13.75 -11.02 -0.49
C LYS A 8 14.90 -11.78 0.21
N ALA A 9 15.27 -11.37 1.40
CA ALA A 9 16.28 -12.07 2.20
C ALA A 9 15.77 -13.39 2.79
N VAL A 10 14.50 -13.46 3.21
CA VAL A 10 13.94 -14.68 3.81
C VAL A 10 13.31 -15.63 2.79
N LEU A 11 12.93 -15.15 1.61
CA LEU A 11 12.27 -15.96 0.58
C LEU A 11 13.07 -17.23 0.22
N PRO A 12 14.38 -17.17 -0.04
CA PRO A 12 15.15 -18.40 -0.34
C PRO A 12 15.13 -19.41 0.82
N VAL A 13 15.02 -18.94 2.06
CA VAL A 13 14.93 -19.83 3.24
C VAL A 13 13.58 -20.55 3.26
N PHE A 14 12.47 -19.83 3.01
CA PHE A 14 11.15 -20.46 2.90
C PHE A 14 11.11 -21.48 1.76
N GLU A 15 11.69 -21.18 0.62
CA GLU A 15 11.75 -22.09 -0.52
C GLU A 15 12.63 -23.31 -0.23
N GLN A 16 13.81 -23.13 0.37
CA GLN A 16 14.73 -24.19 0.71
C GLN A 16 14.13 -25.18 1.70
N TYR A 17 13.42 -24.70 2.72
CA TYR A 17 12.84 -25.54 3.77
C TYR A 17 11.36 -25.85 3.55
N ASN A 18 10.84 -25.52 2.36
CA ASN A 18 9.44 -25.70 1.99
C ASN A 18 8.48 -25.15 3.07
N GLY A 19 8.76 -23.93 3.58
CA GLY A 19 7.88 -23.22 4.50
C GLY A 19 6.81 -22.43 3.75
N MET A 20 5.82 -21.89 4.47
CA MET A 20 4.79 -21.02 3.91
C MET A 20 4.85 -19.66 4.60
N LEU A 21 4.97 -18.58 3.82
CA LEU A 21 4.94 -17.19 4.29
C LEU A 21 3.62 -16.54 3.86
N TYR A 22 2.91 -15.92 4.80
CA TYR A 22 1.84 -14.96 4.49
C TYR A 22 2.41 -13.56 4.61
N TYR A 23 2.52 -12.85 3.47
CA TYR A 23 3.18 -11.55 3.39
C TYR A 23 2.15 -10.41 3.30
N PRO A 24 1.95 -9.62 4.37
CA PRO A 24 0.85 -8.66 4.45
C PRO A 24 1.17 -7.29 3.87
N THR A 25 2.45 -6.96 3.65
CA THR A 25 2.82 -5.61 3.23
C THR A 25 2.62 -5.44 1.73
N PHE A 26 2.02 -4.34 1.31
CA PHE A 26 1.99 -3.93 -0.09
C PHE A 26 3.42 -3.80 -0.64
N TYR A 27 3.59 -4.06 -1.93
CA TYR A 27 4.94 -4.14 -2.49
C TYR A 27 4.98 -3.87 -4.02
N GLU A 28 6.19 -3.84 -4.56
CA GLU A 28 6.46 -3.49 -5.97
C GLU A 28 6.02 -4.52 -7.01
N GLY A 29 5.53 -5.70 -6.61
CA GLY A 29 5.36 -6.81 -7.54
C GLY A 29 6.70 -7.41 -7.98
N LEU A 30 6.76 -7.92 -9.22
CA LEU A 30 7.95 -8.52 -9.84
C LEU A 30 8.51 -9.71 -9.06
N GLU A 31 7.63 -10.44 -8.38
CA GLU A 31 7.96 -11.62 -7.60
C GLU A 31 6.73 -12.54 -7.49
N GLN A 32 6.98 -13.83 -7.53
CA GLN A 32 6.00 -14.89 -7.27
C GLN A 32 6.73 -16.08 -6.69
N SER A 33 6.15 -16.73 -5.67
CA SER A 33 6.65 -17.96 -5.10
C SER A 33 5.50 -18.86 -4.67
N LYS A 34 5.63 -20.17 -4.84
CA LYS A 34 4.65 -21.14 -4.28
C LYS A 34 4.61 -21.13 -2.75
N ASN A 35 5.68 -20.64 -2.14
CA ASN A 35 5.86 -20.62 -0.69
C ASN A 35 5.40 -19.28 -0.06
N VAL A 36 4.78 -18.39 -0.83
CA VAL A 36 4.30 -17.09 -0.33
C VAL A 36 2.86 -16.85 -0.77
N ILE A 37 2.01 -16.54 0.18
CA ILE A 37 0.70 -15.93 -0.06
C ILE A 37 0.83 -14.43 0.18
N TYR A 38 0.64 -13.61 -0.85
CA TYR A 38 0.77 -12.18 -0.81
C TYR A 38 -0.59 -11.56 -0.46
N THR A 39 -0.77 -11.18 0.81
CA THR A 39 -2.03 -10.58 1.27
C THR A 39 -2.03 -9.05 1.16
N GLY A 40 -0.87 -8.42 0.93
CA GLY A 40 -0.76 -7.01 0.56
C GLY A 40 -0.91 -6.80 -0.95
N GLN A 41 -1.25 -5.58 -1.36
CA GLN A 41 -1.38 -5.20 -2.77
C GLN A 41 -0.02 -5.19 -3.49
N GLU A 42 -0.06 -5.52 -4.78
CA GLU A 42 1.09 -5.35 -5.68
C GLU A 42 0.92 -4.10 -6.57
N ALA A 43 1.86 -3.90 -7.50
CA ALA A 43 1.97 -2.66 -8.26
C ALA A 43 0.73 -2.31 -9.12
N THR A 44 0.06 -3.30 -9.72
CA THR A 44 -1.11 -3.02 -10.58
C THR A 44 -2.31 -2.55 -9.76
N GLN A 45 -2.42 -3.08 -8.56
CA GLN A 45 -3.51 -2.78 -7.65
C GLN A 45 -3.31 -1.45 -6.93
N GLN A 46 -2.10 -1.11 -6.50
CA GLN A 46 -1.86 0.09 -5.70
C GLN A 46 -1.25 1.24 -6.51
N ILE A 47 -0.13 1.00 -7.19
CA ILE A 47 0.63 2.06 -7.87
C ILE A 47 -0.13 2.54 -9.10
N ILE A 48 -0.47 1.61 -10.00
CA ILE A 48 -1.13 1.93 -11.28
C ILE A 48 -2.52 2.48 -11.02
N ALA A 49 -3.35 1.78 -10.23
CA ALA A 49 -4.71 2.24 -9.92
C ALA A 49 -4.75 3.60 -9.21
N GLY A 50 -3.82 3.85 -8.29
CA GLY A 50 -3.71 5.16 -7.62
C GLY A 50 -3.31 6.29 -8.56
N LEU A 51 -2.38 6.03 -9.49
CA LEU A 51 -1.95 7.01 -10.49
C LEU A 51 -3.06 7.28 -11.52
N ASP A 52 -3.78 6.26 -11.97
CA ASP A 52 -4.93 6.42 -12.88
C ASP A 52 -5.99 7.30 -12.25
N TRP A 53 -6.31 7.03 -10.96
CA TRP A 53 -7.28 7.84 -10.24
C TRP A 53 -6.85 9.31 -10.16
N VAL A 54 -5.63 9.60 -9.71
CA VAL A 54 -5.19 11.00 -9.52
C VAL A 54 -5.03 11.74 -10.85
N ALA A 55 -4.61 11.04 -11.91
CA ALA A 55 -4.53 11.62 -13.24
C ALA A 55 -5.92 11.99 -13.78
N LYS A 56 -6.91 11.10 -13.62
CA LYS A 56 -8.28 11.30 -14.07
C LYS A 56 -8.99 12.38 -13.24
N GLU A 57 -9.00 12.23 -11.92
CA GLU A 57 -9.81 13.10 -11.04
C GLU A 57 -9.21 14.49 -10.82
N LYS A 58 -7.90 14.63 -10.94
CA LYS A 58 -7.19 15.91 -10.79
C LYS A 58 -6.72 16.51 -12.11
N GLY A 59 -6.91 15.80 -13.22
CA GLY A 59 -6.38 16.23 -14.52
C GLY A 59 -4.85 16.32 -14.55
N ALA A 60 -4.18 15.54 -13.69
CA ALA A 60 -2.75 15.66 -13.45
C ALA A 60 -1.92 15.17 -14.63
N LYS A 61 -0.92 16.00 -15.05
CA LYS A 61 0.01 15.68 -16.13
C LYS A 61 1.48 15.77 -15.72
N SER A 62 1.78 16.37 -14.58
CA SER A 62 3.14 16.52 -14.09
C SER A 62 3.27 15.98 -12.66
N PHE A 63 4.31 15.14 -12.43
CA PHE A 63 4.49 14.41 -11.20
C PHE A 63 5.90 14.61 -10.64
N TYR A 64 6.01 14.77 -9.34
CA TYR A 64 7.26 14.73 -8.61
C TYR A 64 7.28 13.45 -7.76
N LEU A 65 8.19 12.53 -8.05
CA LEU A 65 8.32 11.25 -7.37
C LEU A 65 9.30 11.34 -6.20
N ILE A 66 8.89 10.84 -5.05
CA ILE A 66 9.73 10.84 -3.84
C ILE A 66 9.66 9.47 -3.20
N GLY A 67 10.77 8.97 -2.68
CA GLY A 67 10.78 7.71 -1.98
C GLY A 67 11.89 7.60 -0.93
N SER A 68 11.71 6.69 0.00
CA SER A 68 12.81 6.21 0.83
C SER A 68 13.80 5.42 -0.01
N ASP A 69 15.09 5.46 0.35
CA ASP A 69 16.17 4.88 -0.47
C ASP A 69 16.37 3.40 -0.18
N TYR A 70 15.45 2.56 -0.70
CA TYR A 70 15.60 1.10 -0.73
C TYR A 70 14.77 0.49 -1.87
N ILE A 71 14.75 -0.83 -1.97
CA ILE A 71 14.24 -1.53 -3.16
C ILE A 71 12.77 -1.20 -3.51
N TRP A 72 11.87 -1.17 -2.51
CA TRP A 72 10.44 -0.94 -2.80
C TRP A 72 10.16 0.44 -3.41
N PRO A 73 10.55 1.60 -2.81
CA PRO A 73 10.27 2.90 -3.43
C PRO A 73 10.96 3.08 -4.78
N ARG A 74 12.20 2.58 -4.93
CA ARG A 74 12.94 2.70 -6.20
C ARG A 74 12.26 1.92 -7.32
N THR A 75 11.85 0.68 -7.07
CA THR A 75 11.15 -0.14 -8.06
C THR A 75 9.75 0.41 -8.32
N SER A 76 9.02 0.81 -7.29
CA SER A 76 7.69 1.42 -7.42
C SER A 76 7.72 2.71 -8.25
N ASN A 77 8.68 3.59 -8.00
CA ASN A 77 8.84 4.81 -8.80
C ASN A 77 9.27 4.52 -10.24
N LYS A 78 10.06 3.46 -10.49
CA LYS A 78 10.35 3.01 -11.87
C LYS A 78 9.07 2.58 -12.60
N ILE A 79 8.18 1.86 -11.93
CA ILE A 79 6.87 1.47 -12.45
C ILE A 79 6.00 2.71 -12.66
N ALA A 80 5.90 3.56 -11.64
CA ALA A 80 5.14 4.82 -11.69
C ALA A 80 5.57 5.71 -12.85
N ARG A 81 6.89 5.92 -13.04
CA ARG A 81 7.44 6.69 -14.16
C ARG A 81 7.02 6.12 -15.50
N LYS A 82 7.18 4.80 -15.69
CA LYS A 82 6.77 4.15 -16.95
C LYS A 82 5.28 4.35 -17.22
N HIS A 83 4.44 4.23 -16.19
CA HIS A 83 2.99 4.42 -16.30
C HIS A 83 2.63 5.86 -16.64
N ILE A 84 3.19 6.82 -15.90
CA ILE A 84 2.97 8.26 -16.13
C ILE A 84 3.36 8.64 -17.57
N GLU A 85 4.55 8.25 -18.03
CA GLU A 85 5.08 8.69 -19.33
C GLU A 85 4.43 7.94 -20.50
N ARG A 86 4.21 6.63 -20.37
CA ARG A 86 3.75 5.78 -21.49
C ARG A 86 2.23 5.68 -21.59
N VAL A 87 1.53 5.61 -20.47
CA VAL A 87 0.07 5.39 -20.43
C VAL A 87 -0.66 6.70 -20.22
N LEU A 88 -0.35 7.43 -19.15
CA LEU A 88 -1.02 8.68 -18.82
C LEU A 88 -0.58 9.87 -19.71
N LYS A 89 0.49 9.70 -20.52
CA LYS A 89 1.07 10.76 -21.35
C LYS A 89 1.45 12.01 -20.55
N GLY A 90 1.76 11.81 -19.28
CA GLY A 90 2.28 12.81 -18.36
C GLY A 90 3.80 12.90 -18.38
N LYS A 91 4.36 13.67 -17.45
CA LYS A 91 5.80 13.82 -17.27
C LYS A 91 6.21 13.75 -15.81
N VAL A 92 7.36 13.16 -15.53
CA VAL A 92 8.02 13.21 -14.23
C VAL A 92 8.98 14.39 -14.23
N VAL A 93 8.69 15.42 -13.41
CA VAL A 93 9.45 16.67 -13.34
C VAL A 93 10.55 16.64 -12.29
N GLY A 94 10.58 15.62 -11.44
CA GLY A 94 11.63 15.35 -10.46
C GLY A 94 11.46 13.97 -9.86
N GLU A 95 12.58 13.40 -9.37
CA GLU A 95 12.59 12.11 -8.68
C GLU A 95 13.76 12.11 -7.69
N GLU A 96 13.46 11.88 -6.40
CA GLU A 96 14.48 11.90 -5.34
C GLU A 96 14.22 10.82 -4.30
N TYR A 97 15.32 10.37 -3.68
CA TYR A 97 15.33 9.33 -2.65
C TYR A 97 16.13 9.76 -1.45
N TYR A 98 15.66 9.38 -0.27
CA TYR A 98 16.29 9.70 1.01
C TYR A 98 16.44 8.47 1.88
N PRO A 99 17.54 8.33 2.64
CA PRO A 99 17.70 7.21 3.56
C PRO A 99 16.53 7.06 4.53
N LEU A 100 16.26 5.83 4.98
CA LEU A 100 15.33 5.60 6.08
C LEU A 100 15.77 6.41 7.31
N GLY A 101 14.81 7.04 7.98
CA GLY A 101 15.09 7.92 9.13
C GLY A 101 15.52 9.34 8.75
N HIS A 102 15.54 9.70 7.46
CA HIS A 102 15.84 11.07 7.04
C HIS A 102 14.83 12.07 7.58
N THR A 103 15.33 13.22 8.05
CA THR A 103 14.51 14.24 8.73
C THR A 103 14.60 15.65 8.14
N ASN A 104 15.43 15.89 7.11
CA ASN A 104 15.60 17.23 6.54
C ASN A 104 15.20 17.29 5.06
N PHE A 105 13.98 17.73 4.79
CA PHE A 105 13.43 17.82 3.44
C PHE A 105 13.43 19.22 2.83
N GLY A 106 14.06 20.21 3.47
CA GLY A 106 14.01 21.61 3.03
C GLY A 106 14.46 21.82 1.58
N SER A 107 15.57 21.20 1.15
CA SER A 107 16.05 21.28 -0.24
C SER A 107 15.04 20.70 -1.22
N LEU A 108 14.47 19.53 -0.93
CA LEU A 108 13.44 18.88 -1.73
C LEU A 108 12.18 19.77 -1.88
N ILE A 109 11.72 20.32 -0.75
CA ILE A 109 10.53 21.20 -0.71
C ILE A 109 10.75 22.43 -1.61
N ASN A 110 11.94 23.03 -1.58
CA ASN A 110 12.27 24.15 -2.47
C ASN A 110 12.23 23.75 -3.95
N LYS A 111 12.74 22.58 -4.30
CA LYS A 111 12.66 22.04 -5.67
C LYS A 111 11.23 21.78 -6.11
N ILE A 112 10.39 21.21 -5.25
CA ILE A 112 8.96 20.99 -5.51
C ILE A 112 8.26 22.33 -5.78
N LYS A 113 8.48 23.35 -4.94
CA LYS A 113 7.93 24.69 -5.13
C LYS A 113 8.36 25.33 -6.44
N LEU A 114 9.60 25.12 -6.87
CA LEU A 114 10.13 25.62 -8.12
C LEU A 114 9.51 24.90 -9.34
N LYS A 115 9.40 23.57 -9.25
CA LYS A 115 8.89 22.72 -10.34
C LYS A 115 7.37 22.75 -10.49
N LYS A 116 6.65 23.03 -9.40
CA LYS A 116 5.18 23.11 -9.33
C LYS A 116 4.50 21.91 -10.02
N PRO A 117 4.77 20.66 -9.58
CA PRO A 117 4.09 19.50 -10.14
C PRO A 117 2.59 19.55 -9.84
N ASP A 118 1.77 18.94 -10.70
CA ASP A 118 0.35 18.76 -10.42
C ASP A 118 0.16 17.77 -9.25
N VAL A 119 1.06 16.77 -9.13
CA VAL A 119 1.02 15.76 -8.06
C VAL A 119 2.40 15.55 -7.46
N ILE A 120 2.46 15.56 -6.14
CA ILE A 120 3.56 15.01 -5.35
C ILE A 120 3.21 13.55 -5.07
N TYR A 121 3.95 12.60 -5.66
CA TYR A 121 3.76 11.17 -5.42
C TYR A 121 4.78 10.68 -4.41
N SER A 122 4.31 10.30 -3.21
CA SER A 122 5.17 10.05 -2.06
C SER A 122 5.19 8.58 -1.64
N ILE A 123 6.39 8.00 -1.63
CA ILE A 123 6.71 6.67 -1.08
C ILE A 123 7.76 6.83 0.04
N VAL A 124 7.60 7.84 0.87
CA VAL A 124 8.41 8.03 2.09
C VAL A 124 7.86 7.10 3.18
N VAL A 125 8.75 6.41 3.91
CA VAL A 125 8.37 5.31 4.82
C VAL A 125 8.76 5.60 6.26
N GLY A 126 7.93 5.14 7.18
CA GLY A 126 8.20 5.11 8.61
C GLY A 126 8.38 6.51 9.22
N GLY A 127 9.28 6.63 10.20
CA GLY A 127 9.48 7.86 10.97
C GLY A 127 9.89 9.09 10.15
N SER A 128 10.44 8.92 8.94
CA SER A 128 10.72 10.02 8.02
C SER A 128 9.46 10.80 7.63
N ASN A 129 8.28 10.15 7.60
CA ASN A 129 7.01 10.79 7.31
C ASN A 129 6.67 11.90 8.31
N VAL A 130 7.02 11.75 9.58
CA VAL A 130 6.76 12.76 10.61
C VAL A 130 7.41 14.10 10.22
N SER A 131 8.68 14.06 9.87
CA SER A 131 9.42 15.26 9.44
C SER A 131 8.97 15.75 8.06
N TRP A 132 8.66 14.83 7.15
CA TRP A 132 8.20 15.14 5.79
C TRP A 132 6.91 15.98 5.82
N TYR A 133 5.85 15.49 6.44
CA TYR A 133 4.56 16.18 6.45
C TYR A 133 4.58 17.47 7.27
N LYS A 134 5.29 17.51 8.42
CA LYS A 134 5.46 18.73 9.20
C LYS A 134 6.17 19.83 8.41
N GLN A 135 7.23 19.48 7.66
CA GLN A 135 7.96 20.45 6.83
C GLN A 135 7.16 20.88 5.59
N LEU A 136 6.37 19.99 4.97
CA LEU A 136 5.44 20.38 3.91
C LEU A 136 4.47 21.46 4.40
N LYS A 137 3.80 21.21 5.53
CA LYS A 137 2.86 22.16 6.13
C LYS A 137 3.52 23.49 6.49
N ALA A 138 4.66 23.45 7.18
CA ALA A 138 5.44 24.64 7.53
C ALA A 138 5.87 25.46 6.31
N ALA A 139 6.11 24.80 5.18
CA ALA A 139 6.46 25.43 3.92
C ALA A 139 5.24 25.92 3.11
N GLY A 140 4.00 25.73 3.59
CA GLY A 140 2.77 26.12 2.90
C GLY A 140 2.41 25.18 1.74
N ILE A 141 2.92 23.93 1.73
CA ILE A 141 2.45 22.88 0.84
C ILE A 141 1.32 22.16 1.57
N THR A 142 0.11 22.61 1.32
CA THR A 142 -1.14 22.17 1.95
C THR A 142 -2.16 21.78 0.88
N SER A 143 -3.13 20.98 1.24
CA SER A 143 -4.09 20.36 0.29
C SER A 143 -5.03 21.33 -0.44
N ASP A 144 -5.13 22.57 0.03
CA ASP A 144 -5.86 23.65 -0.67
C ASP A 144 -5.16 24.12 -1.96
N LYS A 145 -3.85 23.90 -2.07
CA LYS A 145 -3.01 24.36 -3.19
C LYS A 145 -2.24 23.26 -3.91
N TRP A 146 -2.08 22.11 -3.24
CA TRP A 146 -1.23 21.03 -3.72
C TRP A 146 -1.94 19.70 -3.65
N THR A 147 -1.71 18.85 -4.62
CA THR A 147 -2.14 17.46 -4.57
C THR A 147 -0.96 16.57 -4.17
N LEU A 148 -1.14 15.79 -3.11
CA LEU A 148 -0.21 14.72 -2.74
C LEU A 148 -0.96 13.40 -2.70
N LEU A 149 -0.42 12.39 -3.37
CA LEU A 149 -0.84 11.01 -3.30
C LEU A 149 0.27 10.18 -2.66
N THR A 150 -0.03 9.49 -1.57
CA THR A 150 0.88 8.53 -0.96
C THR A 150 0.38 7.11 -1.13
N ILE A 151 1.31 6.16 -1.11
CA ILE A 151 1.05 4.71 -1.03
C ILE A 151 1.76 4.07 0.18
N SER A 152 2.09 4.88 1.19
CA SER A 152 2.89 4.47 2.34
C SER A 152 2.44 5.10 3.67
N VAL A 153 1.25 5.68 3.71
CA VAL A 153 0.69 6.30 4.92
C VAL A 153 -0.72 5.75 5.14
N THR A 154 -0.92 5.17 6.31
CA THR A 154 -2.18 4.66 6.82
C THR A 154 -2.49 5.29 8.18
N GLU A 155 -3.52 4.82 8.86
CA GLU A 155 -3.87 5.29 10.19
C GLU A 155 -2.72 5.14 11.19
N ASP A 156 -1.93 4.07 11.08
CA ASP A 156 -0.78 3.80 11.94
C ASP A 156 0.29 4.90 11.85
N GLU A 157 0.64 5.32 10.63
CA GLU A 157 1.62 6.39 10.41
C GLU A 157 1.07 7.75 10.86
N LEU A 158 -0.24 7.98 10.70
CA LEU A 158 -0.87 9.25 11.11
C LEU A 158 -0.85 9.50 12.61
N LEU A 159 -0.72 8.46 13.45
CA LEU A 159 -0.46 8.63 14.88
C LEU A 159 0.83 9.43 15.14
N GLY A 160 1.88 9.13 14.41
CA GLY A 160 3.17 9.83 14.55
C GLY A 160 3.25 11.15 13.79
N ILE A 161 2.64 11.22 12.61
CA ILE A 161 2.62 12.41 11.75
C ILE A 161 1.77 13.53 12.39
N GLY A 162 0.64 13.17 12.99
CA GLY A 162 -0.47 14.06 13.35
C GLY A 162 -1.34 14.33 12.12
N GLY A 163 -2.62 13.93 12.18
CA GLY A 163 -3.54 14.04 11.05
C GLY A 163 -3.61 15.46 10.46
N GLU A 164 -3.54 16.48 11.31
CA GLU A 164 -3.57 17.89 10.93
C GLU A 164 -2.39 18.34 10.06
N ASN A 165 -1.27 17.57 10.04
CA ASN A 165 -0.10 17.87 9.19
C ASN A 165 -0.26 17.33 7.77
N ALA A 166 -1.16 16.37 7.56
CA ALA A 166 -1.39 15.71 6.28
C ALA A 166 -2.82 15.88 5.76
N ALA A 167 -3.69 16.57 6.50
CA ALA A 167 -5.12 16.70 6.21
C ALA A 167 -5.40 17.16 4.77
N GLY A 168 -6.34 16.45 4.11
CA GLY A 168 -6.76 16.73 2.75
C GLY A 168 -5.89 16.11 1.65
N PHE A 169 -4.73 15.56 1.96
CA PHE A 169 -3.95 14.73 1.03
C PHE A 169 -4.56 13.33 0.88
N TYR A 170 -4.09 12.57 -0.09
CA TYR A 170 -4.69 11.31 -0.50
C TYR A 170 -3.75 10.13 -0.26
N ALA A 171 -4.32 8.98 0.09
CA ALA A 171 -3.63 7.70 0.13
C ALA A 171 -4.36 6.66 -0.75
N ALA A 172 -3.60 5.81 -1.45
CA ALA A 172 -4.13 4.67 -2.19
C ALA A 172 -3.79 3.37 -1.45
N MET A 173 -4.82 2.71 -0.91
CA MET A 173 -4.74 1.48 -0.10
C MET A 173 -5.93 0.57 -0.41
N LYS A 174 -5.87 -0.69 0.00
CA LYS A 174 -7.02 -1.60 -0.08
C LYS A 174 -7.95 -1.49 1.12
N TYR A 175 -7.43 -1.05 2.24
CA TYR A 175 -8.17 -0.96 3.49
C TYR A 175 -7.96 0.40 4.17
N PHE A 176 -9.03 0.89 4.78
CA PHE A 176 -9.04 1.99 5.75
C PHE A 176 -9.94 1.59 6.91
N GLN A 177 -9.55 1.95 8.14
CA GLN A 177 -10.34 1.64 9.34
C GLN A 177 -11.78 2.17 9.26
N SER A 178 -12.01 3.22 8.51
CA SER A 178 -13.31 3.86 8.31
C SER A 178 -14.28 3.14 7.36
N LEU A 179 -13.90 1.97 6.82
CA LEU A 179 -14.78 1.21 5.91
C LEU A 179 -16.10 0.82 6.61
N ASP A 180 -17.20 1.17 5.96
CA ASP A 180 -18.56 0.93 6.45
C ASP A 180 -19.12 -0.41 5.96
N ASN A 181 -18.64 -1.51 6.57
CA ASN A 181 -19.22 -2.84 6.37
C ASN A 181 -19.26 -3.63 7.70
N PRO A 182 -20.12 -4.63 7.83
CA PRO A 182 -20.29 -5.39 9.08
C PRO A 182 -19.01 -6.07 9.58
N ASN A 183 -18.22 -6.67 8.67
CA ASN A 183 -17.00 -7.36 9.02
C ASN A 183 -15.95 -6.41 9.60
N ASN A 184 -15.80 -5.24 8.99
CA ASN A 184 -14.89 -4.21 9.49
C ASN A 184 -15.32 -3.68 10.85
N LYS A 185 -16.62 -3.38 11.02
CA LYS A 185 -17.14 -2.93 12.31
C LYS A 185 -16.84 -3.92 13.45
N ALA A 186 -17.08 -5.21 13.19
CA ALA A 186 -16.77 -6.27 14.16
C ALA A 186 -15.27 -6.38 14.43
N PHE A 187 -14.44 -6.32 13.40
CA PHE A 187 -12.99 -6.38 13.50
C PHE A 187 -12.42 -5.20 14.30
N VAL A 188 -12.84 -3.96 13.98
CA VAL A 188 -12.41 -2.76 14.69
C VAL A 188 -12.84 -2.80 16.16
N ALA A 189 -14.08 -3.21 16.44
CA ALA A 189 -14.56 -3.33 17.81
C ALA A 189 -13.74 -4.36 18.63
N ALA A 190 -13.50 -5.55 18.08
CA ALA A 190 -12.70 -6.57 18.73
C ALA A 190 -11.24 -6.16 18.93
N PHE A 191 -10.66 -5.44 17.96
CA PHE A 191 -9.28 -4.93 18.06
C PHE A 191 -9.16 -3.90 19.19
N LYS A 192 -10.10 -2.96 19.27
CA LYS A 192 -10.13 -1.94 20.32
C LYS A 192 -10.41 -2.51 21.71
N ASP A 193 -11.27 -3.51 21.81
CA ASP A 193 -11.52 -4.24 23.08
C ASP A 193 -10.23 -4.88 23.60
N MET A 194 -9.39 -5.43 22.69
CA MET A 194 -8.14 -6.09 23.04
C MET A 194 -6.99 -5.12 23.33
N TRP A 195 -6.88 -4.03 22.57
CA TRP A 195 -5.70 -3.14 22.55
C TRP A 195 -5.95 -1.73 23.06
N GLY A 196 -7.20 -1.41 23.39
CA GLY A 196 -7.65 -0.09 23.89
C GLY A 196 -8.31 0.78 22.81
N GLU A 197 -9.18 1.67 23.25
CA GLU A 197 -10.01 2.53 22.39
C GLU A 197 -9.22 3.44 21.46
N ASP A 198 -8.02 3.84 21.86
CA ASP A 198 -7.14 4.71 21.08
C ASP A 198 -6.35 3.94 19.99
N SER A 199 -6.50 2.61 19.93
CA SER A 199 -5.83 1.79 18.93
C SER A 199 -6.38 2.04 17.54
N VAL A 200 -5.49 2.10 16.54
CA VAL A 200 -5.84 2.24 15.13
C VAL A 200 -5.39 1.02 14.33
N ILE A 201 -5.99 0.83 13.19
CA ILE A 201 -5.73 -0.30 12.30
C ILE A 201 -5.43 0.24 10.91
N GLY A 202 -4.19 0.09 10.47
CA GLY A 202 -3.80 0.39 9.10
C GLY A 202 -3.96 -0.81 8.17
N ASP A 203 -3.74 -0.56 6.89
CA ASP A 203 -3.86 -1.54 5.80
C ASP A 203 -3.05 -2.82 6.05
N VAL A 204 -1.79 -2.70 6.48
CA VAL A 204 -0.91 -3.86 6.70
C VAL A 204 -1.35 -4.69 7.91
N THR A 205 -1.86 -4.05 8.95
CA THR A 205 -2.41 -4.73 10.14
C THR A 205 -3.61 -5.58 9.75
N GLN A 206 -4.53 -5.01 8.95
CA GLN A 206 -5.67 -5.74 8.42
C GLN A 206 -5.24 -6.89 7.48
N ALA A 207 -4.27 -6.65 6.60
CA ALA A 207 -3.74 -7.68 5.71
C ALA A 207 -3.05 -8.84 6.47
N ALA A 208 -2.41 -8.54 7.60
CA ALA A 208 -1.85 -9.55 8.49
C ALA A 208 -2.93 -10.42 9.15
N TYR A 209 -4.05 -9.81 9.54
CA TYR A 209 -5.22 -10.53 10.06
C TYR A 209 -5.79 -11.56 9.07
N LEU A 210 -5.69 -11.31 7.77
CA LEU A 210 -6.13 -12.27 6.75
C LEU A 210 -5.29 -13.56 6.75
N GLY A 211 -4.01 -13.47 7.08
CA GLY A 211 -3.09 -14.60 6.98
C GLY A 211 -3.59 -15.87 7.70
N PRO A 212 -3.88 -15.83 9.00
CA PRO A 212 -4.41 -16.98 9.74
C PRO A 212 -5.72 -17.54 9.20
N TRP A 213 -6.63 -16.66 8.70
CA TRP A 213 -7.89 -17.10 8.13
C TRP A 213 -7.71 -17.82 6.80
N LEU A 214 -6.91 -17.27 5.90
CA LEU A 214 -6.61 -17.88 4.61
C LEU A 214 -5.83 -19.20 4.80
N TRP A 215 -4.90 -19.24 5.77
CA TRP A 215 -4.21 -20.47 6.13
C TRP A 215 -5.20 -21.55 6.63
N LYS A 216 -6.11 -21.18 7.54
CA LYS A 216 -7.14 -22.09 8.04
C LYS A 216 -7.96 -22.67 6.90
N LEU A 217 -8.49 -21.83 6.01
CA LEU A 217 -9.27 -22.25 4.85
C LEU A 217 -8.47 -23.18 3.92
N ALA A 218 -7.19 -22.88 3.70
CA ALA A 218 -6.31 -23.69 2.87
C ALA A 218 -6.04 -25.08 3.49
N VAL A 219 -5.82 -25.16 4.80
CA VAL A 219 -5.64 -26.43 5.54
C VAL A 219 -6.92 -27.27 5.51
N GLU A 220 -8.07 -26.66 5.74
CA GLU A 220 -9.36 -27.33 5.69
C GLU A 220 -9.64 -27.90 4.28
N LYS A 221 -9.40 -27.11 3.23
CA LYS A 221 -9.55 -27.53 1.83
C LYS A 221 -8.55 -28.62 1.43
N ALA A 222 -7.31 -28.53 1.93
CA ALA A 222 -6.27 -29.54 1.67
C ALA A 222 -6.49 -30.84 2.47
N GLY A 223 -7.19 -30.79 3.59
CA GLY A 223 -7.27 -31.89 4.55
C GLY A 223 -5.91 -32.30 5.13
N SER A 224 -4.94 -31.38 5.18
CA SER A 224 -3.54 -31.68 5.49
C SER A 224 -2.79 -30.42 5.96
N PHE A 225 -1.73 -30.66 6.77
CA PHE A 225 -0.72 -29.64 7.10
C PHE A 225 0.51 -29.68 6.19
N ASP A 226 0.51 -30.55 5.18
CA ASP A 226 1.57 -30.60 4.17
C ASP A 226 1.59 -29.30 3.34
N ILE A 227 2.77 -28.66 3.26
CA ILE A 227 2.90 -27.34 2.63
C ILE A 227 2.59 -27.36 1.15
N ASP A 228 2.96 -28.39 0.40
CA ASP A 228 2.67 -28.46 -1.04
C ASP A 228 1.16 -28.62 -1.30
N LYS A 229 0.48 -29.37 -0.43
CA LYS A 229 -0.98 -29.49 -0.48
C LYS A 229 -1.68 -28.18 -0.12
N ILE A 230 -1.19 -27.48 0.92
CA ILE A 230 -1.70 -26.17 1.33
C ILE A 230 -1.50 -25.14 0.21
N ALA A 231 -0.30 -25.07 -0.38
CA ALA A 231 0.02 -24.17 -1.48
C ALA A 231 -0.94 -24.40 -2.67
N THR A 232 -1.17 -25.65 -3.05
CA THR A 232 -2.11 -26.00 -4.10
C THR A 232 -3.56 -25.66 -3.74
N ALA A 233 -3.98 -25.99 -2.51
CA ALA A 233 -5.32 -25.74 -2.02
C ALA A 233 -5.62 -24.24 -1.85
N SER A 234 -4.58 -23.41 -1.65
CA SER A 234 -4.72 -21.95 -1.53
C SER A 234 -5.27 -21.30 -2.80
N ASN A 235 -5.01 -21.88 -3.97
CA ASN A 235 -5.51 -21.35 -5.24
C ASN A 235 -7.03 -21.28 -5.27
N GLY A 236 -7.55 -20.09 -5.60
CA GLY A 236 -8.98 -19.83 -5.71
C GLY A 236 -9.74 -19.82 -4.37
N ILE A 237 -9.05 -19.76 -3.22
CA ILE A 237 -9.74 -19.59 -1.93
C ILE A 237 -10.40 -18.21 -1.89
N GLU A 238 -11.66 -18.20 -1.50
CA GLU A 238 -12.48 -17.02 -1.28
C GLU A 238 -12.73 -16.83 0.21
N PHE A 239 -12.78 -15.58 0.66
CA PHE A 239 -13.06 -15.24 2.05
C PHE A 239 -13.93 -13.98 2.13
N ASP A 240 -15.21 -14.17 2.47
CA ASP A 240 -16.18 -13.08 2.60
C ASP A 240 -16.10 -12.37 3.97
N GLY A 241 -15.40 -12.98 4.93
CA GLY A 241 -15.27 -12.46 6.30
C GLY A 241 -14.18 -11.40 6.48
N ALA A 242 -13.50 -10.99 5.41
CA ALA A 242 -12.42 -10.00 5.51
C ALA A 242 -12.95 -8.59 5.87
N PRO A 243 -12.23 -7.83 6.73
CA PRO A 243 -12.60 -6.46 7.05
C PRO A 243 -12.62 -5.52 5.84
N GLU A 244 -11.77 -5.77 4.85
CA GLU A 244 -11.77 -5.03 3.57
C GLU A 244 -12.94 -5.41 2.65
N GLY A 245 -13.74 -6.41 2.99
CA GLY A 245 -14.76 -7.04 2.16
C GLY A 245 -14.28 -8.33 1.52
N TYR A 246 -14.92 -8.75 0.43
CA TYR A 246 -14.57 -9.97 -0.28
C TYR A 246 -13.11 -9.95 -0.78
N VAL A 247 -12.40 -11.03 -0.49
CA VAL A 247 -11.06 -11.30 -1.02
C VAL A 247 -10.98 -12.70 -1.63
N ARG A 248 -10.13 -12.88 -2.63
CA ARG A 248 -9.88 -14.17 -3.27
C ARG A 248 -8.39 -14.31 -3.56
N ILE A 249 -7.82 -15.48 -3.27
CA ILE A 249 -6.47 -15.84 -3.73
C ILE A 249 -6.55 -16.16 -5.22
N HIS A 250 -5.68 -15.58 -6.01
CA HIS A 250 -5.60 -15.85 -7.45
C HIS A 250 -5.27 -17.32 -7.72
N ASP A 251 -5.80 -17.86 -8.83
CA ASP A 251 -5.76 -19.29 -9.14
C ASP A 251 -4.33 -19.85 -9.42
N SER A 252 -3.33 -19.00 -9.60
CA SER A 252 -1.97 -19.46 -9.99
C SER A 252 -0.81 -18.63 -9.44
N ASN A 253 -1.03 -17.40 -8.95
CA ASN A 253 0.09 -16.52 -8.56
C ASN A 253 0.16 -16.20 -7.07
N HIS A 254 -0.76 -16.75 -6.25
CA HIS A 254 -0.80 -16.60 -4.79
C HIS A 254 -0.98 -15.16 -4.28
N HIS A 255 -1.39 -14.22 -5.12
CA HIS A 255 -1.77 -12.88 -4.72
C HIS A 255 -3.28 -12.78 -4.50
N LEU A 256 -3.72 -11.79 -3.74
CA LEU A 256 -5.15 -11.54 -3.56
C LEU A 256 -5.70 -10.65 -4.68
N TRP A 257 -6.87 -11.01 -5.21
CA TRP A 257 -7.74 -10.05 -5.85
C TRP A 257 -8.11 -8.98 -4.82
N SER A 258 -8.03 -7.72 -5.18
CA SER A 258 -8.21 -6.62 -4.23
C SER A 258 -8.84 -5.41 -4.89
N LYS A 259 -9.64 -4.68 -4.14
CA LYS A 259 -10.07 -3.34 -4.52
C LYS A 259 -9.01 -2.32 -4.11
N THR A 260 -8.89 -1.25 -4.87
CA THR A 260 -8.09 -0.09 -4.46
C THR A 260 -9.00 1.05 -4.08
N ARG A 261 -8.76 1.59 -2.91
CA ARG A 261 -9.50 2.73 -2.39
C ARG A 261 -8.60 3.95 -2.31
N ILE A 262 -9.20 5.11 -2.49
CA ILE A 262 -8.54 6.38 -2.22
C ILE A 262 -9.17 6.96 -0.97
N GLY A 263 -8.35 7.12 0.04
CA GLY A 263 -8.70 7.80 1.27
C GLY A 263 -8.19 9.24 1.28
N ARG A 264 -9.04 10.18 1.65
CA ARG A 264 -8.66 11.54 1.98
C ARG A 264 -8.33 11.61 3.46
N ILE A 265 -7.14 12.08 3.81
CA ILE A 265 -6.68 12.19 5.19
C ILE A 265 -7.49 13.27 5.91
N LEU A 266 -8.02 12.93 7.09
CA LEU A 266 -8.74 13.85 7.98
C LEU A 266 -7.81 14.38 9.08
N GLY A 267 -8.16 15.54 9.63
CA GLY A 267 -7.38 16.18 10.70
C GLY A 267 -7.26 15.36 11.98
N ASN A 268 -8.15 14.42 12.21
CA ASN A 268 -8.14 13.51 13.36
C ASN A 268 -7.31 12.22 13.13
N GLY A 269 -6.60 12.10 12.01
CA GLY A 269 -5.77 10.93 11.70
C GLY A 269 -6.54 9.73 11.11
N GLN A 270 -7.82 9.90 10.78
CA GLN A 270 -8.61 8.92 10.05
C GLN A 270 -8.68 9.27 8.57
N PHE A 271 -9.29 8.38 7.78
CA PHE A 271 -9.51 8.59 6.35
C PHE A 271 -11.00 8.64 6.02
N GLU A 272 -11.34 9.49 5.07
CA GLU A 272 -12.60 9.43 4.36
C GLU A 272 -12.36 8.72 3.02
N VAL A 273 -13.01 7.58 2.83
CA VAL A 273 -12.94 6.85 1.55
C VAL A 273 -13.75 7.60 0.51
N ILE A 274 -13.09 8.16 -0.49
CA ILE A 274 -13.71 8.99 -1.54
C ILE A 274 -13.82 8.28 -2.88
N TYR A 275 -13.17 7.14 -3.04
CA TYR A 275 -13.22 6.31 -4.23
C TYR A 275 -12.95 4.84 -3.87
N GLU A 276 -13.63 3.95 -4.55
CA GLU A 276 -13.38 2.51 -4.53
C GLU A 276 -13.42 1.98 -5.96
N SER A 277 -12.43 1.19 -6.34
CA SER A 277 -12.39 0.51 -7.64
C SER A 277 -13.26 -0.73 -7.65
N ASP A 278 -13.49 -1.27 -8.85
CA ASP A 278 -13.85 -2.68 -8.99
C ASP A 278 -12.75 -3.58 -8.44
N LEU A 279 -13.06 -4.88 -8.32
CA LEU A 279 -12.07 -5.88 -7.90
C LEU A 279 -11.00 -6.01 -9.00
N ILE A 280 -9.73 -5.78 -8.63
CA ILE A 280 -8.59 -5.80 -9.53
C ILE A 280 -7.89 -7.15 -9.45
N GLU A 281 -7.75 -7.81 -10.60
CA GLU A 281 -6.95 -9.02 -10.72
C GLU A 281 -5.46 -8.72 -10.46
N PRO A 282 -4.79 -9.47 -9.58
CA PRO A 282 -3.37 -9.25 -9.33
C PRO A 282 -2.52 -9.72 -10.51
N ASN A 283 -1.65 -8.84 -10.97
CA ASN A 283 -0.66 -9.15 -12.00
C ASN A 283 0.75 -8.75 -11.52
N PRO A 284 1.47 -9.67 -10.85
CA PRO A 284 2.79 -9.34 -10.32
C PRO A 284 3.83 -9.06 -11.41
N PHE A 285 3.61 -9.45 -12.66
CA PHE A 285 4.52 -9.21 -13.77
C PHE A 285 3.85 -8.47 -14.93
N PRO A 286 3.35 -7.24 -14.73
CA PRO A 286 2.65 -6.53 -15.78
C PRO A 286 3.58 -6.25 -16.97
N GLU A 287 3.07 -6.48 -18.18
CA GLU A 287 3.83 -6.30 -19.40
C GLU A 287 4.31 -4.84 -19.57
N GLY A 288 5.58 -4.68 -19.91
CA GLY A 288 6.21 -3.39 -20.11
C GLY A 288 6.67 -2.65 -18.84
N TYR A 289 6.44 -3.21 -17.65
CA TYR A 289 6.86 -2.60 -16.38
C TYR A 289 8.09 -3.27 -15.73
N GLN A 290 8.55 -4.36 -16.26
CA GLN A 290 9.75 -5.09 -15.80
C GLN A 290 11.05 -4.31 -16.04
#